data_c911113ea31ae245dd9813e4191cc3d4
#
_entry.id   c911113ea31ae245dd9813e4191cc3d4
#
_cell.length_a   1.000
_cell.length_b   1.000
_cell.length_c   1.000
_cell.angle_alpha   90.00
_cell.angle_beta   90.00
_cell.angle_gamma   90.00
#
_symmetry.space_group_name_H-M   'P 1'
#
loop_
_entity.id
_entity.type
_entity.pdbx_description
1 polymer ?
#
loop_
_entity_poly.entity_id
_entity_poly.type
_entity_poly.pdbx_seq_one_letter_code
_entity_poly.pdbx_strand_id
1 'polypeptide(L)'
;MVKEISFSEPTLPFVLDEVPTNSATSGKLPSYIADHRRRLRARFMTGGPAAMPDYELLELVLFRAIPRKDVKPFARALLDRFGDFNRVISAPAPRLRDIPGLGDAVIIELKIIEAAAQRMARAKVMQRHVVSSWEALLDYCHTAMAHRETEQFRILFLDRKNVLIADEEQAQGTVDHVPVYPREVAKRALELNASALILVHNHPSGDPTPSQADRDITRQIQAACETLGVTLHDHLIIGKSEELSFRSAGYL
;
A
#
# COMPACT_ATOMS: atom_id res chain seq x y z
N MET A 1 37.96 22.90 -37.51
CA MET A 1 38.68 22.29 -36.37
C MET A 1 37.77 22.35 -35.15
N VAL A 2 37.03 21.28 -34.93
CA VAL A 2 36.10 21.16 -33.77
C VAL A 2 36.86 20.34 -32.74
N LYS A 3 37.05 20.92 -31.52
CA LYS A 3 37.68 20.22 -30.41
C LYS A 3 36.65 19.32 -29.76
N GLU A 4 36.86 18.03 -29.81
CA GLU A 4 36.17 17.05 -28.98
C GLU A 4 36.54 17.25 -27.52
N ILE A 5 35.53 17.46 -26.66
CA ILE A 5 35.68 17.48 -25.22
C ILE A 5 35.34 16.08 -24.72
N SER A 6 36.36 15.34 -24.30
CA SER A 6 36.25 14.05 -23.64
C SER A 6 35.85 14.27 -22.20
N PHE A 7 34.65 13.82 -21.81
CA PHE A 7 34.23 13.69 -20.42
C PHE A 7 34.73 12.36 -19.85
N SER A 8 35.71 12.40 -18.96
CA SER A 8 36.07 11.24 -18.14
C SER A 8 35.19 11.26 -16.87
N GLU A 9 34.37 10.23 -16.70
CA GLU A 9 33.63 10.01 -15.46
C GLU A 9 34.62 9.72 -14.31
N PRO A 10 34.44 10.34 -13.12
CA PRO A 10 35.22 9.99 -11.96
C PRO A 10 34.73 8.65 -11.40
N THR A 11 35.55 7.62 -11.50
CA THR A 11 35.40 6.37 -10.77
C THR A 11 35.57 6.63 -9.27
N LEU A 12 34.47 6.60 -8.51
CA LEU A 12 34.53 6.59 -7.06
C LEU A 12 35.13 5.25 -6.60
N PRO A 13 36.19 5.24 -5.80
CA PRO A 13 36.70 4.00 -5.24
C PRO A 13 35.70 3.50 -4.18
N PHE A 14 35.03 2.39 -4.48
CA PHE A 14 34.25 1.66 -3.49
C PHE A 14 35.23 0.91 -2.59
N VAL A 15 35.63 1.54 -1.50
CA VAL A 15 36.40 0.87 -0.44
C VAL A 15 35.37 0.02 0.33
N LEU A 16 35.40 -1.28 0.11
CA LEU A 16 34.76 -2.25 0.98
C LEU A 16 35.60 -2.28 2.27
N ASP A 17 35.19 -1.51 3.28
CA ASP A 17 35.70 -1.72 4.64
C ASP A 17 35.39 -3.18 5.01
N GLU A 18 36.44 -3.94 5.30
CA GLU A 18 36.33 -5.29 5.81
C GLU A 18 35.57 -5.24 7.14
N VAL A 19 34.31 -5.70 7.09
CA VAL A 19 33.51 -5.93 8.29
C VAL A 19 34.28 -6.96 9.15
N PRO A 20 34.65 -6.64 10.40
CA PRO A 20 35.36 -7.58 11.23
C PRO A 20 34.53 -8.85 11.35
N THR A 21 35.08 -9.97 10.86
CA THR A 21 34.50 -11.28 11.00
C THR A 21 34.60 -11.68 12.46
N ASN A 22 33.58 -11.29 13.22
CA ASN A 22 33.39 -11.83 14.55
C ASN A 22 33.03 -13.31 14.36
N SER A 23 33.96 -14.20 14.71
CA SER A 23 33.82 -15.64 14.67
C SER A 23 32.80 -16.11 15.74
N ALA A 24 31.52 -15.72 15.54
CA ALA A 24 30.41 -16.31 16.25
C ALA A 24 30.16 -17.70 15.60
N THR A 25 30.40 -18.74 16.38
CA THR A 25 30.13 -20.15 16.11
C THR A 25 28.99 -20.31 15.14
N SER A 26 29.30 -20.80 13.95
CA SER A 26 28.35 -21.16 12.89
C SER A 26 27.49 -22.32 13.38
N GLY A 27 26.48 -22.03 14.19
CA GLY A 27 25.48 -23.01 14.60
C GLY A 27 24.71 -23.45 13.37
N LYS A 28 25.01 -24.65 12.88
CA LYS A 28 24.29 -25.30 11.79
C LYS A 28 22.82 -25.37 12.19
N LEU A 29 21.91 -24.89 11.35
CA LEU A 29 20.46 -25.05 11.56
C LEU A 29 20.15 -26.52 11.84
N PRO A 30 19.28 -26.83 12.82
CA PRO A 30 18.76 -28.19 12.98
C PRO A 30 18.25 -28.72 11.66
N SER A 31 18.57 -29.97 11.32
CA SER A 31 18.26 -30.54 10.00
C SER A 31 16.78 -30.45 9.64
N TYR A 32 15.88 -30.67 10.61
CA TYR A 32 14.42 -30.56 10.40
C TYR A 32 13.97 -29.15 10.00
N ILE A 33 14.58 -28.08 10.53
CA ILE A 33 14.28 -26.69 10.14
C ILE A 33 14.79 -26.41 8.73
N ALA A 34 16.01 -26.83 8.42
CA ALA A 34 16.59 -26.67 7.09
C ALA A 34 15.78 -27.42 6.03
N ASP A 35 15.35 -28.63 6.33
CA ASP A 35 14.53 -29.45 5.45
C ASP A 35 13.12 -28.88 5.27
N HIS A 36 12.52 -28.34 6.32
CA HIS A 36 11.23 -27.64 6.23
C HIS A 36 11.32 -26.46 5.29
N ARG A 37 12.32 -25.59 5.46
CA ARG A 37 12.53 -24.40 4.61
C ARG A 37 12.76 -24.80 3.14
N ARG A 38 13.55 -25.84 2.90
CA ARG A 38 13.80 -26.34 1.54
C ARG A 38 12.51 -26.85 0.89
N ARG A 39 11.73 -27.67 1.59
CA ARG A 39 10.45 -28.20 1.09
C ARG A 39 9.44 -27.10 0.81
N LEU A 40 9.33 -26.11 1.69
CA LEU A 40 8.37 -25.03 1.53
C LEU A 40 8.72 -24.15 0.32
N ARG A 41 10.00 -23.82 0.14
CA ARG A 41 10.47 -23.12 -1.07
C ARG A 41 10.23 -23.92 -2.35
N ALA A 42 10.53 -25.23 -2.34
CA ALA A 42 10.28 -26.08 -3.47
C ALA A 42 8.79 -26.14 -3.82
N ARG A 43 7.90 -26.25 -2.82
CA ARG A 43 6.45 -26.25 -3.03
C ARG A 43 5.96 -24.95 -3.62
N PHE A 44 6.45 -23.80 -3.16
CA PHE A 44 6.13 -22.49 -3.73
C PHE A 44 6.58 -22.40 -5.21
N MET A 45 7.79 -22.83 -5.52
CA MET A 45 8.32 -22.80 -6.88
C MET A 45 7.60 -23.73 -7.84
N THR A 46 7.10 -24.87 -7.36
CA THR A 46 6.43 -25.89 -8.20
C THR A 46 4.93 -25.62 -8.32
N GLY A 47 4.27 -25.27 -7.21
CA GLY A 47 2.81 -25.11 -7.14
C GLY A 47 2.33 -23.65 -7.27
N GLY A 48 3.24 -22.69 -7.23
CA GLY A 48 2.92 -21.27 -7.25
C GLY A 48 2.26 -20.75 -5.96
N PRO A 49 1.91 -19.46 -5.94
CA PRO A 49 1.33 -18.82 -4.75
C PRO A 49 -0.03 -19.41 -4.35
N ALA A 50 -0.85 -19.83 -5.31
CA ALA A 50 -2.19 -20.40 -5.04
C ALA A 50 -2.15 -21.72 -4.27
N ALA A 51 -1.02 -22.45 -4.27
CA ALA A 51 -0.84 -23.68 -3.52
C ALA A 51 -0.40 -23.44 -2.06
N MET A 52 -0.26 -22.18 -1.65
CA MET A 52 0.27 -21.80 -0.34
C MET A 52 -0.82 -21.18 0.52
N PRO A 53 -1.18 -21.79 1.66
CA PRO A 53 -2.01 -21.10 2.64
C PRO A 53 -1.25 -19.93 3.28
N ASP A 54 -1.97 -18.96 3.81
CA ASP A 54 -1.43 -17.70 4.36
C ASP A 54 -0.27 -17.92 5.33
N TYR A 55 -0.39 -18.89 6.24
CA TYR A 55 0.65 -19.14 7.24
C TYR A 55 1.97 -19.61 6.62
N GLU A 56 1.92 -20.39 5.54
CA GLU A 56 3.12 -20.88 4.86
C GLU A 56 3.74 -19.82 3.96
N LEU A 57 2.90 -18.99 3.33
CA LEU A 57 3.37 -17.82 2.60
C LEU A 57 4.08 -16.86 3.55
N LEU A 58 3.50 -16.64 4.74
CA LEU A 58 4.12 -15.82 5.76
C LEU A 58 5.43 -16.42 6.30
N GLU A 59 5.52 -17.75 6.48
CA GLU A 59 6.79 -18.40 6.84
C GLU A 59 7.88 -18.13 5.79
N LEU A 60 7.54 -18.17 4.49
CA LEU A 60 8.50 -17.87 3.41
C LEU A 60 9.05 -16.45 3.50
N VAL A 61 8.19 -15.48 3.81
CA VAL A 61 8.61 -14.08 4.07
C VAL A 61 9.54 -14.02 5.28
N LEU A 62 9.14 -14.62 6.38
CA LEU A 62 9.90 -14.62 7.64
C LEU A 62 11.26 -15.31 7.52
N PHE A 63 11.43 -16.27 6.62
CA PHE A 63 12.73 -16.93 6.39
C PHE A 63 13.84 -15.96 5.99
N ARG A 64 13.52 -14.82 5.41
CA ARG A 64 14.52 -13.81 5.01
C ARG A 64 15.04 -13.04 6.21
N ALA A 65 14.13 -12.59 7.07
CA ALA A 65 14.47 -11.80 8.25
C ALA A 65 14.95 -12.65 9.44
N ILE A 66 14.54 -13.93 9.51
CA ILE A 66 14.88 -14.85 10.60
C ILE A 66 15.58 -16.09 10.03
N PRO A 67 16.88 -16.03 9.70
CA PRO A 67 17.54 -17.12 8.94
C PRO A 67 17.78 -18.39 9.77
N ARG A 68 17.87 -18.30 11.10
CA ARG A 68 18.39 -19.38 11.95
C ARG A 68 17.44 -19.92 13.01
N LYS A 69 16.16 -19.49 13.02
CA LYS A 69 15.17 -19.93 14.01
C LYS A 69 13.96 -20.53 13.32
N ASP A 70 13.18 -21.31 14.06
CA ASP A 70 11.84 -21.69 13.61
C ASP A 70 10.96 -20.44 13.57
N VAL A 71 10.30 -20.23 12.43
CA VAL A 71 9.43 -19.05 12.20
C VAL A 71 7.95 -19.37 12.39
N LYS A 72 7.58 -20.64 12.54
CA LYS A 72 6.18 -21.05 12.72
C LYS A 72 5.48 -20.36 13.89
N PRO A 73 6.12 -20.23 15.08
CA PRO A 73 5.49 -19.52 16.18
C PRO A 73 5.18 -18.07 15.84
N PHE A 74 6.07 -17.40 15.10
CA PHE A 74 5.87 -16.00 14.68
C PHE A 74 4.77 -15.87 13.62
N ALA A 75 4.74 -16.77 12.63
CA ALA A 75 3.69 -16.79 11.61
C ALA A 75 2.30 -16.96 12.23
N ARG A 76 2.18 -17.89 13.20
CA ARG A 76 0.92 -18.09 13.95
C ARG A 76 0.55 -16.87 14.78
N ALA A 77 1.48 -16.34 15.58
CA ALA A 77 1.20 -15.17 16.42
C ALA A 77 0.77 -13.95 15.58
N LEU A 78 1.35 -13.77 14.40
CA LEU A 78 0.96 -12.72 13.46
C LEU A 78 -0.47 -12.94 12.94
N LEU A 79 -0.79 -14.15 12.48
CA LEU A 79 -2.14 -14.46 11.98
C LEU A 79 -3.20 -14.45 13.09
N ASP A 80 -2.88 -14.97 14.28
CA ASP A 80 -3.77 -14.91 15.44
C ASP A 80 -4.09 -13.47 15.84
N ARG A 81 -3.11 -12.56 15.69
CA ARG A 81 -3.26 -11.15 16.06
C ARG A 81 -4.00 -10.32 15.02
N PHE A 82 -3.72 -10.55 13.72
CA PHE A 82 -4.19 -9.71 12.63
C PHE A 82 -5.24 -10.38 11.72
N GLY A 83 -5.34 -11.70 11.76
CA GLY A 83 -6.37 -12.49 11.07
C GLY A 83 -5.87 -13.17 9.79
N ASP A 84 -5.44 -12.42 8.79
CA ASP A 84 -5.02 -12.93 7.49
C ASP A 84 -3.70 -12.32 7.01
N PHE A 85 -3.16 -12.82 5.91
CA PHE A 85 -1.89 -12.36 5.33
C PHE A 85 -1.92 -10.87 4.98
N ASN A 86 -3.01 -10.38 4.38
CA ASN A 86 -3.10 -9.00 3.94
C ASN A 86 -3.08 -8.03 5.13
N ARG A 87 -3.80 -8.37 6.19
CA ARG A 87 -3.81 -7.58 7.43
C ARG A 87 -2.47 -7.61 8.15
N VAL A 88 -1.75 -8.74 8.11
CA VAL A 88 -0.37 -8.79 8.63
C VAL A 88 0.55 -7.85 7.86
N ILE A 89 0.51 -7.90 6.53
CA ILE A 89 1.37 -7.06 5.67
C ILE A 89 1.06 -5.56 5.88
N SER A 90 -0.22 -5.21 6.01
CA SER A 90 -0.68 -3.82 6.14
C SER A 90 -0.66 -3.29 7.59
N ALA A 91 -0.42 -4.16 8.59
CA ALA A 91 -0.42 -3.77 9.99
C ALA A 91 0.61 -2.67 10.28
N PRO A 92 0.27 -1.63 11.07
CA PRO A 92 1.20 -0.59 11.46
C PRO A 92 2.44 -1.13 12.17
N ALA A 93 3.61 -0.57 11.86
CA ALA A 93 4.88 -1.00 12.46
C ALA A 93 4.87 -1.03 14.01
N PRO A 94 4.25 -0.06 14.73
CA PRO A 94 4.12 -0.12 16.17
C PRO A 94 3.39 -1.39 16.65
N ARG A 95 2.27 -1.75 16.01
CA ARG A 95 1.50 -2.95 16.37
C ARG A 95 2.22 -4.27 16.06
N LEU A 96 3.04 -4.28 15.00
CA LEU A 96 3.91 -5.42 14.71
C LEU A 96 4.98 -5.60 15.80
N ARG A 97 5.50 -4.50 16.37
CA ARG A 97 6.47 -4.53 17.48
C ARG A 97 5.90 -5.09 18.78
N ASP A 98 4.58 -5.05 18.96
CA ASP A 98 3.92 -5.63 20.15
C ASP A 98 4.03 -7.17 20.19
N ILE A 99 4.40 -7.82 19.08
CA ILE A 99 4.59 -9.28 19.04
C ILE A 99 5.95 -9.63 19.63
N PRO A 100 5.99 -10.39 20.72
CA PRO A 100 7.23 -10.73 21.40
C PRO A 100 8.24 -11.42 20.47
N GLY A 101 9.46 -10.89 20.42
CA GLY A 101 10.56 -11.46 19.63
C GLY A 101 10.53 -11.13 18.14
N LEU A 102 9.57 -10.33 17.67
CA LEU A 102 9.55 -9.81 16.31
C LEU A 102 10.48 -8.59 16.21
N GLY A 103 11.59 -8.73 15.52
CA GLY A 103 12.57 -7.64 15.33
C GLY A 103 12.24 -6.76 14.12
N ASP A 104 12.88 -5.57 14.07
CA ASP A 104 12.70 -4.61 12.97
C ASP A 104 12.99 -5.20 11.58
N ALA A 105 13.90 -6.17 11.46
CA ALA A 105 14.16 -6.86 10.19
C ALA A 105 12.90 -7.52 9.61
N VAL A 106 12.05 -8.12 10.46
CA VAL A 106 10.78 -8.71 10.03
C VAL A 106 9.81 -7.63 9.58
N ILE A 107 9.71 -6.54 10.37
CA ILE A 107 8.82 -5.42 10.05
C ILE A 107 9.20 -4.81 8.69
N ILE A 108 10.48 -4.62 8.45
CA ILE A 108 10.98 -4.11 7.16
C ILE A 108 10.58 -5.03 6.01
N GLU A 109 10.77 -6.35 6.13
CA GLU A 109 10.37 -7.30 5.07
C GLU A 109 8.87 -7.23 4.77
N LEU A 110 8.02 -7.17 5.81
CA LEU A 110 6.57 -7.03 5.63
C LEU A 110 6.23 -5.70 4.92
N LYS A 111 6.86 -4.59 5.32
CA LYS A 111 6.64 -3.27 4.71
C LYS A 111 7.19 -3.15 3.28
N ILE A 112 8.23 -3.89 2.93
CA ILE A 112 8.70 -3.99 1.54
C ILE A 112 7.65 -4.67 0.66
N ILE A 113 7.01 -5.73 1.15
CA ILE A 113 5.95 -6.42 0.40
C ILE A 113 4.74 -5.51 0.21
N GLU A 114 4.29 -4.82 1.28
CA GLU A 114 3.23 -3.83 1.19
C GLU A 114 3.53 -2.76 0.15
N ALA A 115 4.71 -2.16 0.24
CA ALA A 115 5.14 -1.12 -0.70
C ALA A 115 5.23 -1.63 -2.15
N ALA A 116 5.67 -2.87 -2.37
CA ALA A 116 5.71 -3.47 -3.69
C ALA A 116 4.30 -3.69 -4.25
N ALA A 117 3.39 -4.25 -3.47
CA ALA A 117 2.00 -4.46 -3.86
C ALA A 117 1.30 -3.15 -4.24
N GLN A 118 1.45 -2.11 -3.41
CA GLN A 118 0.88 -0.78 -3.68
C GLN A 118 1.45 -0.15 -4.95
N ARG A 119 2.77 -0.25 -5.18
CA ARG A 119 3.41 0.28 -6.41
C ARG A 119 2.92 -0.45 -7.65
N MET A 120 2.80 -1.77 -7.59
CA MET A 120 2.30 -2.58 -8.72
C MET A 120 0.83 -2.26 -9.02
N ALA A 121 -0.02 -2.14 -8.01
CA ALA A 121 -1.42 -1.76 -8.18
C ALA A 121 -1.53 -0.33 -8.75
N ARG A 122 -0.78 0.63 -8.19
CA ARG A 122 -0.73 2.01 -8.67
C ARG A 122 -0.28 2.11 -10.14
N ALA A 123 0.71 1.33 -10.55
CA ALA A 123 1.21 1.35 -11.93
C ALA A 123 0.16 0.90 -12.96
N LYS A 124 -0.85 0.11 -12.55
CA LYS A 124 -1.92 -0.31 -13.45
C LYS A 124 -2.93 0.80 -13.74
N VAL A 125 -3.04 1.80 -12.88
CA VAL A 125 -4.07 2.87 -12.96
C VAL A 125 -3.50 4.22 -13.35
N MET A 126 -2.26 4.53 -12.99
CA MET A 126 -1.60 5.78 -13.37
C MET A 126 -1.46 5.90 -14.88
N GLN A 127 -1.72 7.09 -15.41
CA GLN A 127 -1.68 7.39 -16.85
C GLN A 127 -2.64 6.51 -17.69
N ARG A 128 -3.72 6.03 -17.08
CA ARG A 128 -4.79 5.24 -17.72
C ARG A 128 -6.12 5.96 -17.64
N HIS A 129 -6.99 5.67 -18.62
CA HIS A 129 -8.37 6.13 -18.59
C HIS A 129 -9.13 5.41 -17.47
N VAL A 130 -9.66 6.16 -16.53
CA VAL A 130 -10.36 5.62 -15.35
C VAL A 130 -11.55 4.76 -15.75
N VAL A 131 -12.35 5.20 -16.73
CA VAL A 131 -13.55 4.46 -17.17
C VAL A 131 -13.22 3.07 -17.73
N SER A 132 -12.12 2.94 -18.48
CA SER A 132 -11.71 1.64 -19.05
C SER A 132 -10.90 0.77 -18.07
N SER A 133 -10.52 1.31 -16.93
CA SER A 133 -9.73 0.63 -15.89
C SER A 133 -10.38 0.74 -14.51
N TRP A 134 -11.71 0.82 -14.44
CA TRP A 134 -12.45 1.02 -13.19
C TRP A 134 -12.18 -0.07 -12.16
N GLU A 135 -12.24 -1.34 -12.57
CA GLU A 135 -11.90 -2.47 -11.69
C GLU A 135 -10.47 -2.36 -11.15
N ALA A 136 -9.50 -2.02 -12.03
CA ALA A 136 -8.12 -1.82 -11.59
C ALA A 136 -7.97 -0.63 -10.64
N LEU A 137 -8.81 0.41 -10.77
CA LEU A 137 -8.86 1.53 -9.84
C LEU A 137 -9.38 1.09 -8.47
N LEU A 138 -10.45 0.31 -8.43
CA LEU A 138 -10.99 -0.26 -7.19
C LEU A 138 -9.95 -1.18 -6.52
N ASP A 139 -9.34 -2.09 -7.28
CA ASP A 139 -8.26 -2.96 -6.79
C ASP A 139 -7.11 -2.17 -6.19
N TYR A 140 -6.74 -1.05 -6.85
CA TYR A 140 -5.72 -0.15 -6.33
C TYR A 140 -6.15 0.50 -5.01
N CYS A 141 -7.36 1.05 -4.95
CA CYS A 141 -7.89 1.68 -3.74
C CYS A 141 -7.97 0.67 -2.58
N HIS A 142 -8.45 -0.54 -2.82
CA HIS A 142 -8.44 -1.62 -1.82
C HIS A 142 -7.02 -1.96 -1.35
N THR A 143 -6.07 -2.17 -2.28
CA THR A 143 -4.67 -2.47 -1.95
C THR A 143 -4.03 -1.36 -1.11
N ALA A 144 -4.36 -0.10 -1.38
CA ALA A 144 -3.76 1.04 -0.70
C ALA A 144 -4.40 1.35 0.66
N MET A 145 -5.71 1.07 0.84
CA MET A 145 -6.50 1.67 1.92
C MET A 145 -7.33 0.68 2.76
N ALA A 146 -7.78 -0.46 2.21
CA ALA A 146 -8.79 -1.31 2.86
C ALA A 146 -8.36 -1.85 4.25
N HIS A 147 -7.07 -2.06 4.46
CA HIS A 147 -6.56 -2.63 5.70
C HIS A 147 -5.91 -1.60 6.64
N ARG A 148 -6.08 -0.30 6.34
CA ARG A 148 -5.59 0.75 7.22
C ARG A 148 -6.45 0.84 8.48
N GLU A 149 -5.79 1.07 9.61
CA GLU A 149 -6.45 1.19 10.93
C GLU A 149 -6.90 2.61 11.25
N THR A 150 -6.43 3.57 10.46
CA THR A 150 -6.84 4.98 10.53
C THR A 150 -7.50 5.38 9.23
N GLU A 151 -8.45 6.29 9.34
CA GLU A 151 -9.07 6.89 8.17
C GLU A 151 -8.05 7.72 7.38
N GLN A 152 -8.02 7.53 6.09
CA GLN A 152 -7.19 8.24 5.14
C GLN A 152 -8.08 8.79 4.04
N PHE A 153 -7.90 10.05 3.68
CA PHE A 153 -8.59 10.68 2.57
C PHE A 153 -7.62 10.93 1.42
N ARG A 154 -7.98 10.49 0.24
CA ARG A 154 -7.20 10.63 -1.00
C ARG A 154 -8.02 11.30 -2.08
N ILE A 155 -7.35 11.97 -3.00
CA ILE A 155 -7.95 12.57 -4.18
C ILE A 155 -7.21 12.06 -5.42
N LEU A 156 -7.97 11.53 -6.34
CA LEU A 156 -7.53 11.12 -7.65
C LEU A 156 -7.86 12.23 -8.64
N PHE A 157 -6.85 12.82 -9.24
CA PHE A 157 -6.98 13.92 -10.18
C PHE A 157 -6.95 13.41 -11.61
N LEU A 158 -7.88 13.89 -12.42
CA LEU A 158 -8.06 13.40 -13.79
C LEU A 158 -7.93 14.56 -14.79
N ASP A 159 -7.34 14.27 -15.95
CA ASP A 159 -7.31 15.21 -17.07
C ASP A 159 -8.67 15.26 -17.82
N ARG A 160 -8.73 16.07 -18.89
CA ARG A 160 -9.94 16.22 -19.73
C ARG A 160 -10.34 14.94 -20.44
N LYS A 161 -9.46 13.94 -20.53
CA LYS A 161 -9.73 12.62 -21.13
C LYS A 161 -10.03 11.57 -20.05
N ASN A 162 -10.23 11.97 -18.80
CA ASN A 162 -10.40 11.07 -17.66
C ASN A 162 -9.19 10.13 -17.45
N VAL A 163 -7.99 10.59 -17.76
CA VAL A 163 -6.74 9.89 -17.45
C VAL A 163 -6.30 10.29 -16.04
N LEU A 164 -5.96 9.32 -15.20
CA LEU A 164 -5.45 9.56 -13.85
C LEU A 164 -4.04 10.18 -13.93
N ILE A 165 -3.93 11.46 -13.60
CA ILE A 165 -2.68 12.24 -13.67
C ILE A 165 -1.97 12.34 -12.33
N ALA A 166 -2.72 12.36 -11.22
CA ALA A 166 -2.16 12.38 -9.88
C ALA A 166 -3.08 11.66 -8.89
N ASP A 167 -2.47 11.12 -7.85
CA ASP A 167 -3.10 10.48 -6.70
C ASP A 167 -2.41 10.98 -5.45
N GLU A 168 -3.13 11.75 -4.64
CA GLU A 168 -2.57 12.44 -3.50
C GLU A 168 -3.37 12.16 -2.23
N GLU A 169 -2.63 11.81 -1.18
CA GLU A 169 -3.15 11.74 0.16
C GLU A 169 -3.30 13.15 0.71
N GLN A 170 -4.49 13.53 1.16
CA GLN A 170 -4.76 14.87 1.67
C GLN A 170 -4.47 14.99 3.16
N ALA A 171 -4.88 14.00 3.92
CA ALA A 171 -4.62 13.94 5.34
C ALA A 171 -4.73 12.51 5.87
N GLN A 172 -4.00 12.22 6.94
CA GLN A 172 -4.24 11.09 7.82
C GLN A 172 -4.93 11.62 9.07
N GLY A 173 -6.13 11.11 9.33
CA GLY A 173 -6.92 11.50 10.50
C GLY A 173 -6.64 10.65 11.73
N THR A 174 -7.38 10.97 12.77
CA THR A 174 -7.67 10.06 13.89
C THR A 174 -8.67 8.98 13.43
N VAL A 175 -9.11 8.10 14.33
CA VAL A 175 -9.97 6.95 13.99
C VAL A 175 -11.29 7.35 13.30
N ASP A 176 -11.78 8.59 13.50
CA ASP A 176 -13.13 8.99 13.09
C ASP A 176 -13.23 10.25 12.22
N HIS A 177 -12.13 10.92 11.87
CA HIS A 177 -12.22 12.14 11.07
C HIS A 177 -10.89 12.56 10.45
N VAL A 178 -10.95 12.87 9.13
CA VAL A 178 -9.86 13.49 8.37
C VAL A 178 -10.28 14.89 7.97
N PRO A 179 -9.62 15.97 8.41
CA PRO A 179 -9.94 17.31 7.98
C PRO A 179 -9.56 17.51 6.51
N VAL A 180 -10.56 17.68 5.65
CA VAL A 180 -10.38 18.00 4.23
C VAL A 180 -10.98 19.40 3.98
N TYR A 181 -10.21 20.26 3.34
CA TYR A 181 -10.62 21.63 3.06
C TYR A 181 -10.97 21.80 1.57
N PRO A 182 -12.23 22.06 1.19
CA PRO A 182 -12.64 22.20 -0.21
C PRO A 182 -11.80 23.19 -1.01
N ARG A 183 -11.39 24.30 -0.40
CA ARG A 183 -10.51 25.30 -1.04
C ARG A 183 -9.15 24.76 -1.43
N GLU A 184 -8.54 23.88 -0.58
CA GLU A 184 -7.23 23.28 -0.87
C GLU A 184 -7.36 22.22 -1.97
N VAL A 185 -8.47 21.47 -1.98
CA VAL A 185 -8.79 20.50 -3.05
C VAL A 185 -8.92 21.24 -4.39
N ALA A 186 -9.72 22.31 -4.42
CA ALA A 186 -9.94 23.10 -5.63
C ALA A 186 -8.64 23.76 -6.12
N LYS A 187 -7.85 24.34 -5.21
CA LYS A 187 -6.54 24.91 -5.52
C LYS A 187 -5.63 23.86 -6.13
N ARG A 188 -5.55 22.67 -5.52
CA ARG A 188 -4.69 21.59 -6.00
C ARG A 188 -5.11 21.07 -7.37
N ALA A 189 -6.41 20.98 -7.63
CA ALA A 189 -6.94 20.62 -8.93
C ALA A 189 -6.48 21.60 -10.03
N LEU A 190 -6.51 22.91 -9.76
CA LEU A 190 -6.03 23.93 -10.70
C LEU A 190 -4.52 23.83 -10.93
N GLU A 191 -3.72 23.64 -9.87
CA GLU A 191 -2.27 23.47 -9.97
C GLU A 191 -1.87 22.28 -10.87
N LEU A 192 -2.63 21.20 -10.80
CA LEU A 192 -2.43 19.99 -11.61
C LEU A 192 -3.07 20.07 -13.00
N ASN A 193 -3.80 21.16 -13.31
CA ASN A 193 -4.63 21.25 -14.51
C ASN A 193 -5.63 20.09 -14.63
N ALA A 194 -6.14 19.61 -13.51
CA ALA A 194 -7.14 18.58 -13.47
C ALA A 194 -8.51 19.11 -13.94
N SER A 195 -9.24 18.32 -14.70
CA SER A 195 -10.60 18.64 -15.15
C SER A 195 -11.66 17.88 -14.36
N ALA A 196 -11.26 16.81 -13.66
CA ALA A 196 -12.15 16.04 -12.81
C ALA A 196 -11.42 15.42 -11.62
N LEU A 197 -12.21 15.03 -10.61
CA LEU A 197 -11.77 14.43 -9.38
C LEU A 197 -12.55 13.14 -9.07
N ILE A 198 -11.90 12.21 -8.39
CA ILE A 198 -12.55 11.16 -7.60
C ILE A 198 -12.01 11.27 -6.18
N LEU A 199 -12.93 11.36 -5.21
CA LEU A 199 -12.59 11.31 -3.80
C LEU A 199 -12.57 9.85 -3.35
N VAL A 200 -11.64 9.50 -2.47
CA VAL A 200 -11.56 8.15 -1.92
C VAL A 200 -11.19 8.24 -0.45
N HIS A 201 -11.93 7.58 0.43
CA HIS A 201 -11.50 7.38 1.81
C HIS A 201 -11.83 5.96 2.29
N ASN A 202 -11.18 5.50 3.32
CA ASN A 202 -11.44 4.19 3.90
C ASN A 202 -12.14 4.32 5.26
N HIS A 203 -13.01 3.37 5.54
CA HIS A 203 -13.57 3.15 6.87
C HIS A 203 -12.83 2.01 7.60
N PRO A 204 -12.07 2.29 8.65
CA PRO A 204 -11.37 1.26 9.44
C PRO A 204 -12.30 0.21 10.07
N SER A 205 -13.57 0.56 10.31
CA SER A 205 -14.61 -0.39 10.73
C SER A 205 -14.80 -1.53 9.73
N GLY A 206 -14.64 -1.22 8.44
CA GLY A 206 -14.89 -2.11 7.30
C GLY A 206 -16.27 -1.94 6.66
N ASP A 207 -17.18 -1.19 7.26
CA ASP A 207 -18.49 -0.86 6.70
C ASP A 207 -18.37 0.41 5.85
N PRO A 208 -18.62 0.34 4.52
CA PRO A 208 -18.49 1.48 3.62
C PRO A 208 -19.72 2.42 3.65
N THR A 209 -20.65 2.25 4.60
CA THR A 209 -21.82 3.12 4.71
C THR A 209 -21.42 4.55 5.01
N PRO A 210 -21.84 5.54 4.16
CA PRO A 210 -21.42 6.93 4.33
C PRO A 210 -22.06 7.59 5.56
N SER A 211 -21.24 8.27 6.33
CA SER A 211 -21.69 9.14 7.40
C SER A 211 -22.34 10.44 6.86
N GLN A 212 -23.00 11.20 7.74
CA GLN A 212 -23.49 12.52 7.34
C GLN A 212 -22.33 13.47 7.01
N ALA A 213 -21.21 13.38 7.72
CA ALA A 213 -20.01 14.17 7.46
C ALA A 213 -19.42 13.91 6.05
N ASP A 214 -19.41 12.65 5.61
CA ASP A 214 -18.96 12.26 4.26
C ASP A 214 -19.83 12.90 3.17
N ARG A 215 -21.14 12.89 3.38
CA ARG A 215 -22.09 13.53 2.46
C ARG A 215 -21.92 15.05 2.43
N ASP A 216 -21.68 15.67 3.57
CA ASP A 216 -21.53 17.12 3.69
C ASP A 216 -20.22 17.59 3.06
N ILE A 217 -19.10 16.92 3.33
CA ILE A 217 -17.80 17.28 2.71
C ILE A 217 -17.81 17.03 1.20
N THR A 218 -18.48 15.95 0.75
CA THR A 218 -18.63 15.68 -0.68
C THR A 218 -19.33 16.81 -1.40
N ARG A 219 -20.48 17.28 -0.87
CA ARG A 219 -21.23 18.40 -1.42
C ARG A 219 -20.43 19.70 -1.42
N GLN A 220 -19.68 19.97 -0.35
CA GLN A 220 -18.84 21.17 -0.26
C GLN A 220 -17.72 21.17 -1.30
N ILE A 221 -17.05 20.01 -1.48
CA ILE A 221 -15.98 19.86 -2.50
C ILE A 221 -16.59 19.98 -3.91
N GLN A 222 -17.72 19.30 -4.15
CA GLN A 222 -18.42 19.40 -5.43
C GLN A 222 -18.73 20.85 -5.81
N ALA A 223 -19.38 21.60 -4.91
CA ALA A 223 -19.75 22.99 -5.14
C ALA A 223 -18.51 23.90 -5.38
N ALA A 224 -17.42 23.69 -4.61
CA ALA A 224 -16.18 24.45 -4.78
C ALA A 224 -15.51 24.18 -6.13
N CYS A 225 -15.52 22.92 -6.59
CA CYS A 225 -14.89 22.50 -7.83
C CYS A 225 -15.71 22.88 -9.06
N GLU A 226 -17.04 22.73 -9.02
CA GLU A 226 -17.94 23.08 -10.14
C GLU A 226 -17.79 24.55 -10.55
N THR A 227 -17.67 25.47 -9.59
CA THR A 227 -17.46 26.90 -9.85
C THR A 227 -16.20 27.15 -10.67
N LEU A 228 -15.22 26.28 -10.58
CA LEU A 228 -13.92 26.35 -11.27
C LEU A 228 -13.85 25.45 -12.53
N GLY A 229 -14.98 24.86 -12.94
CA GLY A 229 -15.04 23.97 -14.09
C GLY A 229 -14.37 22.60 -13.87
N VAL A 230 -14.19 22.18 -12.62
CA VAL A 230 -13.66 20.86 -12.25
C VAL A 230 -14.80 19.96 -11.78
N THR A 231 -14.97 18.82 -12.42
CA THR A 231 -16.09 17.90 -12.15
C THR A 231 -15.74 16.90 -11.06
N LEU A 232 -16.60 16.72 -10.06
CA LEU A 232 -16.51 15.58 -9.16
C LEU A 232 -17.16 14.36 -9.80
N HIS A 233 -16.35 13.35 -10.19
CA HIS A 233 -16.86 12.16 -10.85
C HIS A 233 -17.48 11.17 -9.88
N ASP A 234 -16.83 10.93 -8.73
CA ASP A 234 -17.34 10.02 -7.72
C ASP A 234 -16.71 10.30 -6.35
N HIS A 235 -17.28 9.70 -5.33
CA HIS A 235 -16.68 9.55 -4.02
C HIS A 235 -16.79 8.08 -3.61
N LEU A 236 -15.64 7.43 -3.42
CA LEU A 236 -15.53 6.02 -3.06
C LEU A 236 -15.23 5.89 -1.58
N ILE A 237 -16.00 5.07 -0.89
CA ILE A 237 -15.70 4.64 0.48
C ILE A 237 -15.22 3.20 0.43
N ILE A 238 -14.00 2.96 0.92
CA ILE A 238 -13.36 1.66 0.90
C ILE A 238 -13.52 1.00 2.26
N GLY A 239 -14.31 -0.06 2.31
CA GLY A 239 -14.40 -0.99 3.44
C GLY A 239 -13.28 -2.03 3.40
N LYS A 240 -13.40 -3.09 4.21
CA LYS A 240 -12.39 -4.18 4.26
C LYS A 240 -12.51 -5.15 3.07
N SER A 241 -13.73 -5.41 2.62
CA SER A 241 -14.05 -6.35 1.54
C SER A 241 -15.04 -5.78 0.52
N GLU A 242 -15.61 -4.64 0.80
CA GLU A 242 -16.63 -3.98 -0.02
C GLU A 242 -16.30 -2.51 -0.14
N GLU A 243 -16.78 -1.87 -1.20
CA GLU A 243 -16.72 -0.43 -1.41
C GLU A 243 -18.11 0.12 -1.71
N LEU A 244 -18.26 1.43 -1.52
CA LEU A 244 -19.46 2.17 -1.92
C LEU A 244 -19.07 3.34 -2.81
N SER A 245 -19.75 3.45 -3.95
CA SER A 245 -19.68 4.60 -4.84
C SER A 245 -20.88 5.52 -4.58
N PHE A 246 -20.62 6.79 -4.31
CA PHE A 246 -21.66 7.80 -4.11
C PHE A 246 -22.52 7.99 -5.35
N ARG A 247 -21.90 7.94 -6.54
CA ARG A 247 -22.63 8.02 -7.80
C ARG A 247 -23.56 6.84 -7.99
N SER A 248 -23.06 5.61 -7.78
CA SER A 248 -23.89 4.41 -7.93
C SER A 248 -25.00 4.33 -6.87
N ALA A 249 -24.79 4.87 -5.69
CA ALA A 249 -25.77 4.93 -4.61
C ALA A 249 -26.74 6.14 -4.71
N GLY A 250 -26.56 7.04 -5.70
CA GLY A 250 -27.45 8.19 -5.92
C GLY A 250 -27.22 9.36 -4.94
N TYR A 251 -26.02 9.50 -4.39
CA TYR A 251 -25.64 10.63 -3.53
C TYR A 251 -24.95 11.75 -4.31
N LEU A 252 -24.51 11.47 -5.56
CA LEU A 252 -23.93 12.40 -6.53
C LEU A 252 -24.72 12.39 -7.84
#